data_fc9ba28edc355e258444233ec1e56966
#
_entry.id   fc9ba28edc355e258444233ec1e56966
#
_cell.length_a   1.000
_cell.length_b   1.000
_cell.length_c   1.000
_cell.angle_alpha   90.00
_cell.angle_beta   90.00
_cell.angle_gamma   90.00
#
_symmetry.space_group_name_H-M   'P 1'
#
loop_
_entity.id
_entity.type
_entity.pdbx_description
1 polymer ?
#
loop_
_entity_poly.entity_id
_entity_poly.type
_entity_poly.pdbx_seq_one_letter_code
_entity_poly.pdbx_strand_id
1 'polypeptide(L)'
;NQLDVAVRQLRDGWNDRAYIRLSVRLLSEYVVKLEGEQHDKAYLLLMNNGLLHHYSATKESIFRVYEEVKEEYEKARSKRPVVRFVDFNQGMDARLATPENMAKLSSIAIRPLRIAFDAWRLRKFYVKAVVLAQRNRILQMSNYLLYNFNDKPVDLYRRLLLNIDLCDALGVN
;
A
#
# COMPACT_ATOMS: atom_id res chain seq x y z
N ASN A 1 -5.87 13.77 9.43
CA ASN A 1 -6.60 12.62 8.87
C ASN A 1 -6.82 12.79 7.36
N GLN A 2 -7.40 11.77 6.69
CA GLN A 2 -7.60 11.85 5.22
C GLN A 2 -8.66 12.90 4.84
N LEU A 3 -9.69 13.06 5.64
CA LEU A 3 -10.73 14.08 5.39
C LEU A 3 -10.15 15.49 5.55
N ASP A 4 -9.35 15.74 6.57
CA ASP A 4 -8.69 17.06 6.75
C ASP A 4 -7.78 17.38 5.57
N VAL A 5 -7.03 16.38 5.08
CA VAL A 5 -6.18 16.56 3.91
C VAL A 5 -7.03 16.89 2.68
N ALA A 6 -8.13 16.16 2.46
CA ALA A 6 -9.02 16.40 1.32
C ALA A 6 -9.63 17.81 1.38
N VAL A 7 -10.13 18.22 2.56
CA VAL A 7 -10.71 19.55 2.78
C VAL A 7 -9.67 20.66 2.59
N ARG A 8 -8.43 20.47 3.07
CA ARG A 8 -7.34 21.42 2.85
C ARG A 8 -7.04 21.58 1.36
N GLN A 9 -6.92 20.48 0.63
CA GLN A 9 -6.67 20.52 -0.82
C GLN A 9 -7.82 21.21 -1.58
N LEU A 10 -9.06 21.05 -1.13
CA LEU A 10 -10.19 21.80 -1.68
C LEU A 10 -10.09 23.31 -1.41
N ARG A 11 -9.63 23.73 -0.23
CA ARG A 11 -9.39 25.14 0.12
C ARG A 11 -8.27 25.72 -0.74
N ASP A 12 -7.22 24.94 -0.99
CA ASP A 12 -6.08 25.36 -1.81
C ASP A 12 -6.36 25.33 -3.32
N GLY A 13 -7.52 24.83 -3.73
CA GLY A 13 -7.95 24.79 -5.13
C GLY A 13 -7.27 23.72 -5.98
N TRP A 14 -6.70 22.68 -5.37
CA TRP A 14 -6.09 21.55 -6.05
C TRP A 14 -7.12 20.51 -6.47
N ASN A 15 -7.24 20.25 -7.77
CA ASN A 15 -8.05 19.18 -8.35
C ASN A 15 -9.39 18.93 -7.63
N ASP A 16 -10.26 19.94 -7.63
CA ASP A 16 -11.54 19.96 -6.93
C ASP A 16 -12.37 18.70 -7.16
N ARG A 17 -12.44 18.23 -8.42
CA ARG A 17 -13.20 17.04 -8.78
C ARG A 17 -12.75 15.78 -8.02
N ALA A 18 -11.44 15.60 -7.88
CA ALA A 18 -10.89 14.44 -7.16
C ALA A 18 -11.15 14.54 -5.66
N TYR A 19 -10.95 15.72 -5.08
CA TYR A 19 -11.12 15.91 -3.64
C TYR A 19 -12.57 16.02 -3.20
N ILE A 20 -13.49 16.51 -4.04
CA ILE A 20 -14.94 16.40 -3.80
C ILE A 20 -15.34 14.92 -3.72
N ARG A 21 -14.93 14.09 -4.70
CA ARG A 21 -15.21 12.66 -4.67
C ARG A 21 -14.64 11.96 -3.45
N LEU A 22 -13.41 12.31 -3.08
CA LEU A 22 -12.75 11.74 -1.90
C LEU A 22 -13.48 12.12 -0.62
N SER A 23 -13.84 13.40 -0.45
CA SER A 23 -14.55 13.89 0.74
C SER A 23 -15.92 13.25 0.90
N VAL A 24 -16.70 13.16 -0.17
CA VAL A 24 -18.02 12.51 -0.15
C VAL A 24 -17.88 11.04 0.22
N ARG A 25 -16.92 10.32 -0.36
CA ARG A 25 -16.66 8.92 -0.01
C ARG A 25 -16.31 8.76 1.46
N LEU A 26 -15.39 9.57 1.98
CA LEU A 26 -14.95 9.49 3.39
C LEU A 26 -16.07 9.82 4.37
N LEU A 27 -16.93 10.77 4.04
CA LEU A 27 -18.12 11.11 4.82
C LEU A 27 -19.16 9.98 4.79
N SER A 28 -19.39 9.36 3.64
CA SER A 28 -20.26 8.19 3.52
C SER A 28 -19.74 7.00 4.32
N GLU A 29 -18.43 6.72 4.22
CA GLU A 29 -17.76 5.67 5.03
C GLU A 29 -17.84 5.95 6.55
N TYR A 30 -17.87 7.19 6.94
CA TYR A 30 -18.07 7.60 8.33
C TYR A 30 -19.49 7.30 8.80
N VAL A 31 -20.51 7.69 8.03
CA VAL A 31 -21.92 7.42 8.37
C VAL A 31 -22.18 5.92 8.52
N VAL A 32 -21.65 5.10 7.61
CA VAL A 32 -21.81 3.62 7.68
C VAL A 32 -21.22 3.00 8.96
N LYS A 33 -20.29 3.67 9.63
CA LYS A 33 -19.68 3.19 10.89
C LYS A 33 -20.44 3.59 12.14
N LEU A 34 -21.42 4.47 11.99
CA LEU A 34 -22.26 4.93 13.10
C LEU A 34 -23.50 4.02 13.24
N GLU A 35 -24.06 3.97 14.43
CA GLU A 35 -25.24 3.17 14.74
C GLU A 35 -26.33 4.04 15.37
N GLY A 36 -27.58 3.59 15.24
CA GLY A 36 -28.74 4.20 15.88
C GLY A 36 -28.92 5.69 15.54
N GLU A 37 -29.26 6.49 16.54
CA GLU A 37 -29.56 7.92 16.37
C GLU A 37 -28.40 8.73 15.76
N GLN A 38 -27.15 8.33 16.03
CA GLN A 38 -25.99 9.02 15.46
C GLN A 38 -25.87 8.79 13.94
N HIS A 39 -26.16 7.56 13.48
CA HIS A 39 -26.26 7.26 12.06
C HIS A 39 -27.29 8.12 11.37
N ASP A 40 -28.52 8.18 11.94
CA ASP A 40 -29.64 8.90 11.33
C ASP A 40 -29.36 10.39 11.25
N LYS A 41 -28.80 10.99 12.30
CA LYS A 41 -28.39 12.41 12.31
C LYS A 41 -27.34 12.69 11.24
N ALA A 42 -26.29 11.88 11.18
CA ALA A 42 -25.21 12.06 10.21
C ALA A 42 -25.70 11.83 8.76
N TYR A 43 -26.55 10.83 8.54
CA TYR A 43 -27.17 10.60 7.24
C TYR A 43 -28.03 11.78 6.77
N LEU A 44 -28.91 12.30 7.64
CA LEU A 44 -29.75 13.46 7.35
C LEU A 44 -28.91 14.72 7.07
N LEU A 45 -27.81 14.88 7.80
CA LEU A 45 -26.88 15.98 7.56
C LEU A 45 -26.26 15.91 6.15
N LEU A 46 -25.79 14.72 5.72
CA LEU A 46 -25.28 14.55 4.37
C LEU A 46 -26.37 14.76 3.32
N MET A 47 -27.55 14.22 3.53
CA MET A 47 -28.68 14.34 2.61
C MET A 47 -29.08 15.82 2.41
N ASN A 48 -29.26 16.56 3.50
CA ASN A 48 -29.68 17.96 3.46
C ASN A 48 -28.63 18.89 2.82
N ASN A 49 -27.36 18.47 2.80
CA ASN A 49 -26.27 19.21 2.16
C ASN A 49 -25.90 18.68 0.77
N GLY A 50 -26.67 17.74 0.20
CA GLY A 50 -26.42 17.19 -1.15
C GLY A 50 -25.16 16.34 -1.26
N LEU A 51 -24.68 15.74 -0.14
CA LEU A 51 -23.44 14.97 -0.06
C LEU A 51 -23.62 13.46 -0.16
N LEU A 52 -24.82 12.97 -0.51
CA LEU A 52 -25.04 11.55 -0.76
C LEU A 52 -24.33 11.09 -2.05
N HIS A 53 -24.18 11.99 -3.00
CA HIS A 53 -23.51 11.73 -4.27
C HIS A 53 -22.51 12.82 -4.64
N HIS A 54 -21.38 12.44 -5.18
CA HIS A 54 -20.29 13.37 -5.50
C HIS A 54 -20.63 14.36 -6.64
N TYR A 55 -21.61 14.07 -7.48
CA TYR A 55 -22.02 14.95 -8.58
C TYR A 55 -22.98 16.07 -8.14
N SER A 56 -23.63 15.94 -6.98
CA SER A 56 -24.45 16.99 -6.36
C SER A 56 -23.68 17.79 -5.30
N ALA A 57 -22.49 17.32 -4.92
CA ALA A 57 -21.69 17.93 -3.86
C ALA A 57 -20.95 19.18 -4.35
N THR A 58 -20.97 20.22 -3.52
CA THR A 58 -20.18 21.45 -3.71
C THR A 58 -19.09 21.58 -2.65
N LYS A 59 -18.08 22.43 -2.89
CA LYS A 59 -17.06 22.74 -1.89
C LYS A 59 -17.67 23.30 -0.61
N GLU A 60 -18.60 24.23 -0.76
CA GLU A 60 -19.27 24.91 0.34
C GLU A 60 -20.04 23.94 1.22
N SER A 61 -20.75 22.98 0.62
CA SER A 61 -21.47 21.94 1.35
C SER A 61 -20.51 21.01 2.10
N ILE A 62 -19.38 20.65 1.50
CA ILE A 62 -18.34 19.85 2.16
C ILE A 62 -17.73 20.60 3.34
N PHE A 63 -17.40 21.88 3.17
CA PHE A 63 -16.83 22.67 4.26
C PHE A 63 -17.79 22.81 5.43
N ARG A 64 -19.06 23.05 5.14
CA ARG A 64 -20.11 23.16 6.18
C ARG A 64 -20.23 21.86 6.97
N VAL A 65 -20.42 20.74 6.29
CA VAL A 65 -20.57 19.44 6.96
C VAL A 65 -19.28 19.04 7.69
N TYR A 66 -18.11 19.32 7.11
CA TYR A 66 -16.84 19.05 7.78
C TYR A 66 -16.71 19.77 9.12
N GLU A 67 -17.06 21.05 9.20
CA GLU A 67 -17.00 21.80 10.47
C GLU A 67 -17.93 21.21 11.53
N GLU A 68 -19.07 20.64 11.14
CA GLU A 68 -20.01 20.00 12.06
C GLU A 68 -19.53 18.62 12.54
N VAL A 69 -18.88 17.83 11.67
CA VAL A 69 -18.56 16.43 11.99
C VAL A 69 -17.11 16.19 12.38
N LYS A 70 -16.20 17.15 12.22
CA LYS A 70 -14.73 16.95 12.36
C LYS A 70 -14.32 16.32 13.70
N GLU A 71 -14.93 16.72 14.80
CA GLU A 71 -14.59 16.21 16.14
C GLU A 71 -15.08 14.76 16.32
N GLU A 72 -16.29 14.48 15.89
CA GLU A 72 -16.88 13.13 15.99
C GLU A 72 -16.23 12.18 14.97
N TYR A 73 -15.91 12.67 13.79
CA TYR A 73 -15.17 11.93 12.78
C TYR A 73 -13.78 11.49 13.31
N GLU A 74 -13.07 12.37 14.03
CA GLU A 74 -11.80 12.00 14.66
C GLU A 74 -11.98 10.98 15.79
N LYS A 75 -13.04 11.06 16.57
CA LYS A 75 -13.35 10.06 17.61
C LYS A 75 -13.69 8.69 17.02
N ALA A 76 -14.47 8.67 15.94
CA ALA A 76 -14.87 7.45 15.24
C ALA A 76 -13.76 6.81 14.41
N ARG A 77 -12.65 7.52 14.19
CA ARG A 77 -11.51 7.04 13.44
C ARG A 77 -10.80 5.91 14.16
N SER A 78 -10.43 4.87 13.42
CA SER A 78 -9.54 3.84 13.95
C SER A 78 -8.21 4.46 14.37
N LYS A 79 -7.86 4.35 15.66
CA LYS A 79 -6.57 4.78 16.21
C LYS A 79 -5.42 3.83 15.86
N ARG A 80 -5.72 2.69 15.24
CA ARG A 80 -4.69 1.73 14.82
C ARG A 80 -3.97 2.29 13.59
N PRO A 81 -2.65 2.45 13.64
CA PRO A 81 -1.90 2.88 12.47
C PRO A 81 -2.06 1.84 11.36
N VAL A 82 -2.47 2.28 10.17
CA VAL A 82 -2.46 1.43 8.99
C VAL A 82 -1.01 1.27 8.56
N VAL A 83 -0.49 0.08 8.71
CA VAL A 83 0.85 -0.25 8.20
C VAL A 83 0.78 -0.21 6.68
N ARG A 84 1.53 0.71 6.07
CA ARG A 84 1.68 0.81 4.62
C ARG A 84 2.99 0.16 4.23
N PHE A 85 2.93 -0.72 3.25
CA PHE A 85 4.11 -1.36 2.70
C PHE A 85 4.54 -0.67 1.41
N VAL A 86 5.85 -0.66 1.19
CA VAL A 86 6.46 -0.26 -0.08
C VAL A 86 6.64 -1.52 -0.92
N ASP A 87 6.10 -1.52 -2.12
CA ASP A 87 6.34 -2.56 -3.13
C ASP A 87 7.14 -1.94 -4.29
N PHE A 88 8.38 -2.35 -4.45
CA PHE A 88 9.14 -2.05 -5.66
C PHE A 88 8.73 -3.06 -6.73
N ASN A 89 7.77 -2.67 -7.55
CA ASN A 89 7.17 -3.51 -8.59
C ASN A 89 8.19 -4.01 -9.64
N GLN A 90 9.36 -3.39 -9.71
CA GLN A 90 10.53 -3.88 -10.46
C GLN A 90 11.43 -4.69 -9.52
N GLY A 91 11.85 -5.86 -9.93
CA GLY A 91 12.75 -6.68 -9.11
C GLY A 91 14.12 -6.01 -8.92
N MET A 92 14.65 -6.09 -7.71
CA MET A 92 16.02 -5.66 -7.42
C MET A 92 17.02 -6.58 -8.14
N ASP A 93 18.02 -6.01 -8.78
CA ASP A 93 19.13 -6.78 -9.33
C ASP A 93 19.94 -7.42 -8.17
N ALA A 94 20.01 -8.74 -8.14
CA ALA A 94 20.70 -9.49 -7.10
C ALA A 94 22.19 -9.13 -6.97
N ARG A 95 22.83 -8.62 -8.04
CA ARG A 95 24.23 -8.18 -8.04
C ARG A 95 24.46 -6.95 -7.16
N LEU A 96 23.42 -6.13 -6.96
CA LEU A 96 23.46 -4.93 -6.14
C LEU A 96 23.17 -5.20 -4.65
N ALA A 97 22.94 -6.47 -4.27
CA ALA A 97 22.73 -6.85 -2.89
C ALA A 97 24.03 -6.80 -2.10
N THR A 98 24.20 -5.73 -1.34
CA THR A 98 25.29 -5.56 -0.35
C THR A 98 24.72 -5.56 1.05
N PRO A 99 25.51 -5.81 2.10
CA PRO A 99 25.06 -5.69 3.49
C PRO A 99 24.45 -4.31 3.79
N GLU A 100 25.05 -3.24 3.29
CA GLU A 100 24.64 -1.85 3.48
C GLU A 100 23.28 -1.57 2.81
N ASN A 101 23.14 -2.00 1.54
CA ASN A 101 21.88 -1.82 0.80
C ASN A 101 20.75 -2.60 1.45
N MET A 102 21.02 -3.84 1.91
CA MET A 102 20.03 -4.67 2.54
C MET A 102 19.61 -4.14 3.92
N ALA A 103 20.56 -3.63 4.70
CA ALA A 103 20.26 -2.95 5.96
C ALA A 103 19.37 -1.72 5.74
N LYS A 104 19.62 -0.95 4.67
CA LYS A 104 18.79 0.19 4.31
C LYS A 104 17.38 -0.22 3.86
N LEU A 105 17.25 -1.29 3.08
CA LEU A 105 15.95 -1.85 2.68
C LEU A 105 15.14 -2.35 3.89
N SER A 106 15.81 -2.94 4.89
CA SER A 106 15.15 -3.42 6.10
C SER A 106 14.64 -2.28 7.01
N SER A 107 15.16 -1.06 6.86
CA SER A 107 14.68 0.11 7.62
C SER A 107 13.38 0.70 7.07
N ILE A 108 12.92 0.25 5.92
CA ILE A 108 11.65 0.64 5.32
C ILE A 108 10.67 -0.54 5.34
N ALA A 109 9.38 -0.25 5.39
CA ALA A 109 8.34 -1.29 5.39
C ALA A 109 8.16 -1.90 3.98
N ILE A 110 9.20 -2.56 3.45
CA ILE A 110 9.15 -3.23 2.14
C ILE A 110 8.43 -4.58 2.24
N ARG A 111 7.47 -4.82 1.33
CA ARG A 111 6.71 -6.07 1.32
C ARG A 111 5.95 -6.26 0.01
N PRO A 112 6.28 -7.28 -0.80
CA PRO A 112 7.46 -8.14 -0.68
C PRO A 112 8.74 -7.45 -1.16
N LEU A 113 9.90 -7.91 -0.70
CA LEU A 113 11.16 -7.62 -1.39
C LEU A 113 11.23 -8.48 -2.65
N ARG A 114 11.28 -7.84 -3.81
CA ARG A 114 11.35 -8.54 -5.09
C ARG A 114 12.80 -8.61 -5.57
N ILE A 115 13.27 -9.80 -5.91
CA ILE A 115 14.63 -10.03 -6.39
C ILE A 115 14.56 -10.70 -7.76
N ALA A 116 15.28 -10.15 -8.75
CA ALA A 116 15.33 -10.72 -10.09
C ALA A 116 16.32 -11.90 -10.15
N PHE A 117 15.87 -13.02 -10.74
CA PHE A 117 16.69 -14.21 -10.99
C PHE A 117 16.49 -14.70 -12.42
N ASP A 118 16.99 -13.91 -13.37
CA ASP A 118 16.70 -14.09 -14.80
C ASP A 118 17.60 -15.11 -15.50
N ALA A 119 18.73 -15.50 -14.91
CA ALA A 119 19.63 -16.46 -15.52
C ALA A 119 20.37 -17.31 -14.49
N TRP A 120 20.58 -18.60 -14.80
CA TRP A 120 21.27 -19.55 -13.92
C TRP A 120 22.70 -19.12 -13.51
N ARG A 121 23.41 -18.39 -14.38
CA ARG A 121 24.74 -17.84 -14.06
C ARG A 121 24.72 -16.87 -12.88
N LEU A 122 23.57 -16.25 -12.58
CA LEU A 122 23.41 -15.29 -11.47
C LEU A 122 23.11 -15.97 -10.12
N ARG A 123 23.02 -17.29 -10.04
CA ARG A 123 22.62 -18.04 -8.84
C ARG A 123 23.40 -17.67 -7.57
N LYS A 124 24.71 -17.42 -7.68
CA LYS A 124 25.54 -17.03 -6.52
C LYS A 124 25.14 -15.68 -5.95
N PHE A 125 24.83 -14.72 -6.82
CA PHE A 125 24.35 -13.39 -6.39
C PHE A 125 22.95 -13.48 -5.82
N TYR A 126 22.09 -14.29 -6.43
CA TYR A 126 20.73 -14.50 -5.96
C TYR A 126 20.71 -15.12 -4.56
N VAL A 127 21.42 -16.20 -4.33
CA VAL A 127 21.57 -16.85 -3.01
C VAL A 127 22.10 -15.86 -1.97
N LYS A 128 23.14 -15.10 -2.30
CA LYS A 128 23.68 -14.05 -1.43
C LYS A 128 22.61 -13.01 -1.07
N ALA A 129 21.84 -12.55 -2.05
CA ALA A 129 20.80 -11.56 -1.83
C ALA A 129 19.69 -12.07 -0.89
N VAL A 130 19.21 -13.30 -1.09
CA VAL A 130 18.21 -13.95 -0.23
C VAL A 130 18.72 -14.13 1.21
N VAL A 131 19.97 -14.61 1.37
CA VAL A 131 20.60 -14.76 2.69
C VAL A 131 20.76 -13.42 3.39
N LEU A 132 21.17 -12.38 2.68
CA LEU A 132 21.28 -11.02 3.25
C LEU A 132 19.91 -10.47 3.65
N ALA A 133 18.86 -10.69 2.86
CA ALA A 133 17.51 -10.29 3.19
C ALA A 133 17.01 -10.98 4.47
N GLN A 134 17.17 -12.30 4.56
CA GLN A 134 16.80 -13.09 5.74
C GLN A 134 17.55 -12.62 6.99
N ARG A 135 18.87 -12.40 6.91
CA ARG A 135 19.68 -11.87 8.03
C ARG A 135 19.21 -10.50 8.50
N ASN A 136 18.66 -9.67 7.61
CA ASN A 136 18.06 -8.37 7.92
C ASN A 136 16.57 -8.46 8.25
N ARG A 137 16.03 -9.67 8.51
CA ARG A 137 14.62 -9.92 8.87
C ARG A 137 13.60 -9.50 7.80
N ILE A 138 14.02 -9.43 6.55
CA ILE A 138 13.11 -9.28 5.41
C ILE A 138 12.69 -10.70 5.01
N LEU A 139 11.60 -11.19 5.59
CA LEU A 139 11.17 -12.59 5.42
C LEU A 139 10.15 -12.77 4.30
N GLN A 140 9.48 -11.71 3.88
CA GLN A 140 8.56 -11.76 2.75
C GLN A 140 9.25 -11.30 1.49
N MET A 141 9.56 -12.29 0.66
CA MET A 141 10.25 -12.09 -0.59
C MET A 141 9.42 -12.62 -1.76
N SER A 142 9.66 -12.07 -2.91
CA SER A 142 9.15 -12.55 -4.19
C SER A 142 10.28 -12.51 -5.19
N ASN A 143 10.21 -13.32 -6.22
CA ASN A 143 11.24 -13.29 -7.26
C ASN A 143 10.60 -13.18 -8.65
N TYR A 144 11.34 -12.58 -9.56
CA TYR A 144 11.06 -12.62 -10.98
C TYR A 144 11.97 -13.64 -11.64
N LEU A 145 11.36 -14.65 -12.24
CA LEU A 145 12.05 -15.67 -13.02
C LEU A 145 11.68 -15.45 -14.50
N LEU A 146 12.40 -14.55 -15.14
CA LEU A 146 12.22 -14.34 -16.56
C LEU A 146 12.60 -15.61 -17.33
N TYR A 147 11.70 -16.09 -18.19
CA TYR A 147 11.97 -17.16 -19.16
C TYR A 147 11.81 -16.59 -20.56
N ASN A 148 12.85 -16.65 -21.34
CA ASN A 148 12.89 -16.12 -22.70
C ASN A 148 13.39 -17.16 -23.70
N PHE A 149 13.37 -16.84 -24.98
CA PHE A 149 13.71 -17.76 -26.05
C PHE A 149 15.17 -18.26 -26.04
N ASN A 150 16.08 -17.61 -25.31
CA ASN A 150 17.47 -18.05 -25.12
C ASN A 150 17.63 -19.02 -23.94
N ASP A 151 16.63 -19.14 -23.08
CA ASP A 151 16.68 -20.02 -21.92
C ASP A 151 16.36 -21.47 -22.30
N LYS A 152 17.07 -22.41 -21.69
CA LYS A 152 16.68 -23.81 -21.74
C LYS A 152 15.69 -24.13 -20.63
N PRO A 153 14.66 -24.98 -20.87
CA PRO A 153 13.71 -25.35 -19.83
C PRO A 153 14.38 -25.86 -18.54
N VAL A 154 15.49 -26.56 -18.67
CA VAL A 154 16.26 -27.06 -17.52
C VAL A 154 16.83 -25.94 -16.66
N ASP A 155 17.15 -24.77 -17.22
CA ASP A 155 17.67 -23.64 -16.46
C ASP A 155 16.56 -22.94 -15.65
N LEU A 156 15.35 -22.86 -16.19
CA LEU A 156 14.18 -22.42 -15.44
C LEU A 156 13.88 -23.39 -14.30
N TYR A 157 13.85 -24.69 -14.58
CA TYR A 157 13.61 -25.72 -13.57
C TYR A 157 14.62 -25.64 -12.42
N ARG A 158 15.91 -25.49 -12.72
CA ARG A 158 16.97 -25.33 -11.71
C ARG A 158 16.78 -24.05 -10.87
N ARG A 159 16.33 -22.96 -11.49
CA ARG A 159 16.04 -21.71 -10.77
C ARG A 159 14.85 -21.87 -9.82
N LEU A 160 13.81 -22.58 -10.25
CA LEU A 160 12.65 -22.91 -9.42
C LEU A 160 13.03 -23.79 -8.23
N LEU A 161 13.79 -24.87 -8.46
CA LEU A 161 14.27 -25.73 -7.38
C LEU A 161 15.12 -24.97 -6.37
N LEU A 162 16.07 -24.15 -6.83
CA LEU A 162 16.88 -23.33 -5.93
C LEU A 162 16.04 -22.39 -5.08
N ASN A 163 14.95 -21.84 -5.61
CA ASN A 163 14.03 -21.03 -4.82
C ASN A 163 13.34 -21.83 -3.71
N ILE A 164 12.84 -23.01 -4.02
CA ILE A 164 12.20 -23.88 -3.05
C ILE A 164 13.20 -24.25 -1.95
N ASP A 165 14.40 -24.71 -2.33
CA ASP A 165 15.45 -25.08 -1.39
C ASP A 165 15.83 -23.91 -0.45
N LEU A 166 15.88 -22.68 -0.97
CA LEU A 166 16.16 -21.48 -0.17
C LEU A 166 15.01 -21.14 0.76
N CYS A 167 13.76 -21.23 0.31
CA CYS A 167 12.59 -21.00 1.15
C CYS A 167 12.56 -21.97 2.33
N ASP A 168 12.77 -23.25 2.06
CA ASP A 168 12.77 -24.30 3.08
C ASP A 168 13.93 -24.15 4.06
N ALA A 169 15.15 -23.89 3.55
CA ALA A 169 16.35 -23.78 4.37
C ALA A 169 16.38 -22.50 5.25
N LEU A 170 15.79 -21.41 4.78
CA LEU A 170 15.89 -20.09 5.42
C LEU A 170 14.59 -19.63 6.09
N GLY A 171 13.48 -20.35 5.94
CA GLY A 171 12.18 -19.99 6.48
C GLY A 171 11.67 -18.65 5.92
N VAL A 172 11.86 -18.42 4.63
CA VAL A 172 11.40 -17.21 3.93
C VAL A 172 10.25 -17.55 2.98
N ASN A 173 9.32 -16.60 2.80
CA ASN A 173 8.15 -16.73 1.93
C ASN A 173 8.15 -15.66 0.85
#